data_0b0523eade1adbafae5ba0b08f866bb7
#
_entry.id   0b0523eade1adbafae5ba0b08f866bb7
#
_cell.length_a   1.000
_cell.length_b   1.000
_cell.length_c   1.000
_cell.angle_alpha   90.00
_cell.angle_beta   90.00
_cell.angle_gamma   90.00
#
_symmetry.space_group_name_H-M   'P 1'
#
loop_
_entity.id
_entity.type
_entity.pdbx_description
1 polymer ?
#
loop_
_entity_poly.entity_id
_entity_poly.type
_entity_poly.pdbx_seq_one_letter_code
_entity_poly.pdbx_strand_id
1 'polypeptide(L)'
;MATKMAAAVYDLCVIGGGSGGSACARRAAAYGAKVCLVERMWEHDANGVRHGAGPGGTCVNVGCVPKKLMWMAASQRESMVGPSSVTEGLGLKASTGAFDWATLKANRDEVCALPLRAPTARILRRPTP
;
A
#
# COMPACT_ATOMS: atom_id res chain seq x y z
N MET A 1 3.76 9.36 40.86
CA MET A 1 3.14 10.58 40.28
C MET A 1 2.69 10.25 38.87
N ALA A 2 1.40 10.17 38.64
CA ALA A 2 0.86 9.94 37.28
C ALA A 2 0.93 11.29 36.53
N THR A 3 1.79 11.38 35.54
CA THR A 3 1.87 12.55 34.66
C THR A 3 0.57 12.62 33.85
N LYS A 4 -0.27 13.61 34.16
CA LYS A 4 -1.51 13.87 33.44
C LYS A 4 -1.14 14.24 31.99
N MET A 5 -1.23 13.29 31.07
CA MET A 5 -1.05 13.58 29.64
C MET A 5 -2.16 14.56 29.23
N ALA A 6 -1.78 15.73 28.78
CA ALA A 6 -2.71 16.67 28.20
C ALA A 6 -3.37 16.03 26.96
N ALA A 7 -4.69 16.02 26.90
CA ALA A 7 -5.43 15.52 25.75
C ALA A 7 -5.06 16.36 24.52
N ALA A 8 -4.56 15.70 23.48
CA ALA A 8 -4.29 16.39 22.22
C ALA A 8 -5.63 16.71 21.54
N VAL A 9 -5.86 17.97 21.24
CA VAL A 9 -7.03 18.41 20.49
C VAL A 9 -6.71 18.36 18.99
N TYR A 10 -7.59 17.80 18.19
CA TYR A 10 -7.51 17.71 16.75
C TYR A 10 -8.73 18.37 16.11
N ASP A 11 -8.53 18.97 14.93
CA ASP A 11 -9.61 19.57 14.15
C ASP A 11 -10.42 18.51 13.40
N LEU A 12 -9.75 17.40 13.02
CA LEU A 12 -10.36 16.29 12.30
C LEU A 12 -9.81 14.96 12.81
N CYS A 13 -10.73 14.02 13.07
CA CYS A 13 -10.38 12.62 13.32
C CYS A 13 -10.91 11.75 12.17
N VAL A 14 -10.00 11.07 11.46
CA VAL A 14 -10.32 10.16 10.37
C VAL A 14 -10.21 8.74 10.89
N ILE A 15 -11.27 7.95 10.74
CA ILE A 15 -11.31 6.53 11.11
C ILE A 15 -11.18 5.69 9.85
N GLY A 16 -10.08 4.95 9.76
CA GLY A 16 -9.71 4.13 8.62
C GLY A 16 -8.69 4.82 7.70
N GLY A 17 -7.50 4.21 7.59
CA GLY A 17 -6.37 4.68 6.79
C GLY A 17 -6.30 4.07 5.39
N GLY A 18 -7.41 3.59 4.85
CA GLY A 18 -7.52 3.17 3.47
C GLY A 18 -7.42 4.34 2.48
N SER A 19 -7.68 4.09 1.20
CA SER A 19 -7.51 5.09 0.12
C SER A 19 -8.27 6.39 0.39
N GLY A 20 -9.54 6.30 0.81
CA GLY A 20 -10.37 7.48 1.12
C GLY A 20 -9.89 8.22 2.36
N GLY A 21 -9.69 7.51 3.48
CA GLY A 21 -9.27 8.13 4.73
C GLY A 21 -7.89 8.76 4.64
N SER A 22 -6.93 8.09 3.99
CA SER A 22 -5.60 8.64 3.76
C SER A 22 -5.63 9.89 2.87
N ALA A 23 -6.48 9.91 1.84
CA ALA A 23 -6.66 11.08 0.98
C ALA A 23 -7.31 12.23 1.75
N CYS A 24 -8.37 11.96 2.52
CA CYS A 24 -9.06 12.94 3.36
C CYS A 24 -8.10 13.57 4.38
N ALA A 25 -7.39 12.72 5.14
CA ALA A 25 -6.45 13.18 6.16
C ALA A 25 -5.36 14.08 5.58
N ARG A 26 -4.73 13.66 4.46
CA ARG A 26 -3.70 14.46 3.79
C ARG A 26 -4.23 15.78 3.26
N ARG A 27 -5.43 15.77 2.67
CA ARG A 27 -6.04 16.99 2.12
C ARG A 27 -6.37 17.97 3.23
N ALA A 28 -6.98 17.53 4.32
CA ALA A 28 -7.26 18.37 5.47
C ALA A 28 -5.98 18.97 6.10
N ALA A 29 -4.94 18.13 6.25
CA ALA A 29 -3.65 18.59 6.74
C ALA A 29 -3.00 19.63 5.81
N ALA A 30 -3.14 19.48 4.49
CA ALA A 30 -2.65 20.46 3.51
C ALA A 30 -3.37 21.81 3.60
N TYR A 31 -4.59 21.83 4.12
CA TYR A 31 -5.33 23.07 4.44
C TYR A 31 -5.03 23.63 5.84
N GLY A 32 -4.06 23.04 6.56
CA GLY A 32 -3.63 23.51 7.87
C GLY A 32 -4.36 22.87 9.05
N ALA A 33 -5.29 21.94 8.83
CA ALA A 33 -5.98 21.24 9.91
C ALA A 33 -5.04 20.28 10.67
N LYS A 34 -5.16 20.24 11.99
CA LYS A 34 -4.50 19.24 12.83
C LYS A 34 -5.31 17.95 12.80
N VAL A 35 -4.82 16.97 12.06
CA VAL A 35 -5.54 15.73 11.76
C VAL A 35 -5.03 14.57 12.61
N CYS A 36 -5.97 13.78 13.14
CA CYS A 36 -5.73 12.45 13.70
C CYS A 36 -6.27 11.41 12.72
N LEU A 37 -5.48 10.38 12.42
CA LEU A 37 -5.92 9.23 11.64
C LEU A 37 -5.77 7.98 12.50
N VAL A 38 -6.87 7.25 12.67
CA VAL A 38 -6.94 6.00 13.41
C VAL A 38 -7.13 4.85 12.41
N GLU A 39 -6.22 3.89 12.43
CA GLU A 39 -6.26 2.73 11.53
C GLU A 39 -6.14 1.44 12.32
N ARG A 40 -6.87 0.42 11.88
CA ARG A 40 -6.73 -0.94 12.38
C ARG A 40 -5.46 -1.55 11.80
N MET A 41 -4.52 -1.88 12.67
CA MET A 41 -3.29 -2.54 12.26
C MET A 41 -3.55 -3.98 11.82
N TRP A 42 -2.55 -4.58 11.20
CA TRP A 42 -2.56 -6.01 10.90
C TRP A 42 -2.57 -6.81 12.19
N GLU A 43 -3.43 -7.79 12.23
CA GLU A 43 -3.51 -8.78 13.31
C GLU A 43 -3.37 -10.17 12.68
N HIS A 44 -2.73 -11.10 13.37
CA HIS A 44 -2.70 -12.50 13.00
C HIS A 44 -3.47 -13.27 14.07
N ASP A 45 -4.33 -14.19 13.64
CA ASP A 45 -4.99 -15.10 14.58
C ASP A 45 -4.03 -16.22 15.05
N ALA A 46 -4.54 -17.11 15.90
CA ALA A 46 -3.77 -18.22 16.44
C ALA A 46 -3.26 -19.20 15.36
N ASN A 47 -3.86 -19.19 14.17
CA ASN A 47 -3.47 -20.00 13.02
C ASN A 47 -2.51 -19.25 12.07
N GLY A 48 -2.08 -18.03 12.42
CA GLY A 48 -1.24 -17.19 11.60
C GLY A 48 -1.96 -16.52 10.43
N VAL A 49 -3.29 -16.59 10.37
CA VAL A 49 -4.08 -15.93 9.34
C VAL A 49 -4.13 -14.43 9.61
N ARG A 50 -3.80 -13.65 8.59
CA ARG A 50 -3.75 -12.20 8.68
C ARG A 50 -5.14 -11.60 8.57
N HIS A 51 -5.48 -10.74 9.53
CA HIS A 51 -6.70 -9.94 9.55
C HIS A 51 -6.39 -8.46 9.44
N GLY A 52 -7.35 -7.71 8.87
CA GLY A 52 -7.18 -6.28 8.60
C GLY A 52 -6.35 -6.02 7.35
N ALA A 53 -6.35 -4.77 6.93
CA ALA A 53 -5.60 -4.32 5.75
C ALA A 53 -4.42 -3.41 6.12
N GLY A 54 -4.38 -2.90 7.35
CA GLY A 54 -3.36 -1.96 7.80
C GLY A 54 -3.40 -0.61 7.08
N PRO A 55 -2.46 0.28 7.38
CA PRO A 55 -2.35 1.56 6.70
C PRO A 55 -2.25 1.40 5.18
N GLY A 56 -3.02 2.20 4.44
CA GLY A 56 -3.17 2.07 2.99
C GLY A 56 -4.38 1.25 2.56
N GLY A 57 -4.93 0.42 3.47
CA GLY A 57 -6.12 -0.39 3.24
C GLY A 57 -5.91 -1.50 2.20
N THR A 58 -6.99 -2.13 1.80
CA THR A 58 -7.01 -3.25 0.84
C THR A 58 -6.38 -2.87 -0.49
N CYS A 59 -6.70 -1.70 -1.02
CA CYS A 59 -6.24 -1.27 -2.35
C CYS A 59 -4.70 -1.24 -2.45
N VAL A 60 -4.04 -0.62 -1.49
CA VAL A 60 -2.58 -0.48 -1.49
C VAL A 60 -1.89 -1.79 -1.18
N ASN A 61 -2.40 -2.53 -0.18
CA ASN A 61 -1.65 -3.64 0.39
C ASN A 61 -1.90 -4.99 -0.31
N VAL A 62 -3.14 -5.26 -0.71
CA VAL A 62 -3.53 -6.58 -1.24
C VAL A 62 -4.45 -6.52 -2.46
N GLY A 63 -4.71 -5.33 -2.99
CA GLY A 63 -5.68 -5.12 -4.08
C GLY A 63 -5.09 -4.41 -5.29
N CYS A 64 -5.50 -3.17 -5.50
CA CYS A 64 -5.26 -2.42 -6.74
C CYS A 64 -3.78 -2.29 -7.11
N VAL A 65 -2.92 -1.94 -6.13
CA VAL A 65 -1.49 -1.70 -6.38
C VAL A 65 -0.75 -3.00 -6.70
N PRO A 66 -0.74 -4.02 -5.83
CA PRO A 66 -0.03 -5.25 -6.13
C PRO A 66 -0.57 -5.95 -7.39
N LYS A 67 -1.88 -5.95 -7.59
CA LYS A 67 -2.49 -6.48 -8.82
C LYS A 67 -1.96 -5.81 -10.07
N LYS A 68 -1.88 -4.47 -10.06
CA LYS A 68 -1.43 -3.71 -11.23
C LYS A 68 0.03 -4.00 -11.57
N LEU A 69 0.88 -4.12 -10.57
CA LEU A 69 2.29 -4.48 -10.78
C LEU A 69 2.44 -5.88 -11.37
N MET A 70 1.70 -6.84 -10.86
CA MET A 70 1.69 -8.20 -11.41
C MET A 70 1.17 -8.24 -12.84
N TRP A 71 0.09 -7.50 -13.11
CA TRP A 71 -0.46 -7.38 -14.46
C TRP A 71 0.54 -6.74 -15.43
N MET A 72 1.25 -5.69 -14.99
CA MET A 72 2.27 -5.04 -15.83
C MET A 72 3.40 -6.01 -16.18
N ALA A 73 3.89 -6.79 -15.22
CA ALA A 73 4.92 -7.79 -15.48
C ALA A 73 4.46 -8.86 -16.51
N ALA A 74 3.22 -9.35 -16.35
CA ALA A 74 2.64 -10.31 -17.29
C ALA A 74 2.47 -9.70 -18.70
N SER A 75 1.93 -8.49 -18.78
CA SER A 75 1.70 -7.79 -20.05
C SER A 75 3.02 -7.48 -20.78
N GLN A 76 4.06 -7.08 -20.06
CA GLN A 76 5.39 -6.87 -20.66
C GLN A 76 5.94 -8.17 -21.24
N ARG A 77 5.87 -9.27 -20.50
CA ARG A 77 6.32 -10.57 -20.99
C ARG A 77 5.53 -11.01 -22.22
N GLU A 78 4.21 -10.86 -22.20
CA GLU A 78 3.34 -11.19 -23.33
C GLU A 78 3.70 -10.37 -24.58
N SER A 79 3.98 -9.07 -24.41
CA SER A 79 4.38 -8.18 -25.51
C SER A 79 5.72 -8.60 -26.12
N MET A 80 6.62 -9.21 -25.33
CA MET A 80 7.95 -9.61 -25.80
C MET A 80 7.96 -10.98 -26.46
N VAL A 81 7.24 -11.96 -25.93
CA VAL A 81 7.36 -13.38 -26.33
C VAL A 81 6.04 -14.14 -26.42
N GLY A 82 4.92 -13.46 -26.23
CA GLY A 82 3.58 -14.06 -26.31
C GLY A 82 3.10 -14.26 -27.75
N PRO A 83 1.98 -14.99 -27.94
CA PRO A 83 1.37 -15.17 -29.27
C PRO A 83 0.96 -13.86 -29.95
N SER A 84 0.72 -12.83 -29.14
CA SER A 84 0.39 -11.46 -29.59
C SER A 84 1.61 -10.53 -29.58
N SER A 85 2.81 -11.09 -29.61
CA SER A 85 4.04 -10.29 -29.60
C SER A 85 4.09 -9.37 -30.81
N VAL A 86 4.14 -8.09 -30.56
CA VAL A 86 4.32 -7.06 -31.60
C VAL A 86 5.79 -6.90 -31.98
N THR A 87 6.70 -7.47 -31.23
CA THR A 87 8.15 -7.28 -31.43
C THR A 87 8.62 -7.91 -32.73
N GLU A 88 8.14 -9.09 -33.08
CA GLU A 88 8.50 -9.74 -34.34
C GLU A 88 8.01 -8.94 -35.56
N GLY A 89 6.81 -8.40 -35.52
CA GLY A 89 6.28 -7.54 -36.57
C GLY A 89 7.06 -6.23 -36.76
N LEU A 90 7.78 -5.80 -35.73
CA LEU A 90 8.67 -4.62 -35.76
C LEU A 90 10.14 -5.00 -36.08
N GLY A 91 10.42 -6.23 -36.41
CA GLY A 91 11.79 -6.70 -36.69
C GLY A 91 12.65 -6.84 -35.45
N LEU A 92 12.08 -6.79 -34.24
CA LEU A 92 12.80 -6.93 -32.98
C LEU A 92 12.83 -8.40 -32.57
N LYS A 93 13.99 -8.94 -32.30
CA LYS A 93 14.15 -10.27 -31.71
C LYS A 93 14.24 -10.13 -30.20
N ALA A 94 13.14 -10.42 -29.51
CA ALA A 94 13.09 -10.41 -28.06
C ALA A 94 13.15 -11.84 -27.52
N SER A 95 13.89 -12.02 -26.41
CA SER A 95 13.89 -13.25 -25.64
C SER A 95 13.81 -12.92 -24.16
N THR A 96 13.14 -13.74 -23.38
CA THR A 96 13.09 -13.60 -21.92
C THR A 96 13.69 -14.86 -21.30
N GLY A 97 14.47 -14.69 -20.24
CA GLY A 97 14.90 -15.76 -19.37
C GLY A 97 13.77 -16.32 -18.51
N ALA A 98 14.14 -17.15 -17.55
CA ALA A 98 13.20 -17.63 -16.53
C ALA A 98 12.61 -16.45 -15.74
N PHE A 99 11.33 -16.57 -15.37
CA PHE A 99 10.66 -15.55 -14.59
C PHE A 99 11.04 -15.64 -13.11
N ASP A 100 11.53 -14.55 -12.54
CA ASP A 100 11.90 -14.47 -11.13
C ASP A 100 10.77 -13.88 -10.29
N TRP A 101 10.00 -14.77 -9.64
CA TRP A 101 8.94 -14.41 -8.72
C TRP A 101 9.44 -13.69 -7.48
N ALA A 102 10.62 -14.03 -6.97
CA ALA A 102 11.17 -13.42 -5.77
C ALA A 102 11.46 -11.94 -5.99
N THR A 103 12.08 -11.61 -7.11
CA THR A 103 12.35 -10.23 -7.52
C THR A 103 11.05 -9.44 -7.74
N LEU A 104 10.06 -9.99 -8.46
CA LEU A 104 8.78 -9.30 -8.64
C LEU A 104 8.09 -9.05 -7.31
N LYS A 105 8.08 -10.06 -6.42
CA LYS A 105 7.46 -9.95 -5.10
C LYS A 105 8.15 -8.87 -4.26
N ALA A 106 9.47 -8.85 -4.21
CA ALA A 106 10.22 -7.87 -3.43
C ALA A 106 9.93 -6.44 -3.89
N ASN A 107 9.98 -6.19 -5.20
CA ASN A 107 9.69 -4.87 -5.78
C ASN A 107 8.24 -4.45 -5.54
N ARG A 108 7.29 -5.37 -5.70
CA ARG A 108 5.88 -5.12 -5.39
C ARG A 108 5.68 -4.71 -3.93
N ASP A 109 6.29 -5.44 -3.02
CA ASP A 109 6.14 -5.21 -1.58
C ASP A 109 6.77 -3.87 -1.18
N GLU A 110 7.88 -3.48 -1.80
CA GLU A 110 8.49 -2.17 -1.61
C GLU A 110 7.57 -1.03 -2.09
N VAL A 111 7.01 -1.13 -3.29
CA VAL A 111 6.06 -0.14 -3.81
C VAL A 111 4.83 -0.02 -2.92
N CYS A 112 4.30 -1.12 -2.41
CA CYS A 112 3.17 -1.10 -1.48
C CYS A 112 3.53 -0.44 -0.13
N ALA A 113 4.79 -0.48 0.29
CA ALA A 113 5.25 0.15 1.53
C ALA A 113 5.51 1.66 1.42
N LEU A 114 5.70 2.21 0.20
CA LEU A 114 6.01 3.63 -0.01
C LEU A 114 5.00 4.59 0.62
N PRO A 115 3.67 4.40 0.50
CA PRO A 115 2.69 5.30 1.10
C PRO A 115 2.77 5.36 2.63
N LEU A 116 3.34 4.34 3.26
CA LEU A 116 3.47 4.24 4.73
C LEU A 116 4.66 5.02 5.27
N ARG A 117 5.60 5.41 4.40
CA ARG A 117 6.81 6.15 4.75
C ARG A 117 6.63 7.67 4.71
N ALA A 118 5.48 8.17 4.26
CA ALA A 118 5.21 9.60 4.18
C ALA A 118 5.06 10.22 5.59
N PRO A 119 5.78 11.32 5.92
CA PRO A 119 5.92 11.82 7.29
C PRO A 119 4.71 12.60 7.82
N THR A 120 3.59 12.67 7.12
CA THR A 120 2.52 13.65 7.35
C THR A 120 1.31 13.16 8.14
N ALA A 121 1.28 11.91 8.59
CA ALA A 121 0.19 11.44 9.45
C ALA A 121 0.74 10.73 10.69
N ARG A 122 0.46 11.26 11.87
CA ARG A 122 0.72 10.53 13.12
C ARG A 122 -0.33 9.43 13.24
N ILE A 123 0.06 8.22 12.89
CA ILE A 123 -0.80 7.03 13.05
C ILE A 123 -0.82 6.70 14.55
N LEU A 124 -1.94 6.92 15.20
CA LEU A 124 -2.16 6.46 16.56
C LEU A 124 -2.50 4.97 16.49
N ARG A 125 -1.65 4.14 17.08
CA ARG A 125 -1.93 2.71 17.25
C ARG A 125 -2.99 2.55 18.34
N ARG A 126 -3.97 1.69 18.11
CA ARG A 126 -4.84 1.23 19.19
C ARG A 126 -3.99 0.39 20.15
N PRO A 127 -4.06 0.61 21.48
CA PRO A 127 -3.42 -0.32 22.41
C PRO A 127 -4.04 -1.72 22.19
N THR A 128 -3.19 -2.71 22.04
CA THR A 128 -3.64 -4.11 22.13
C THR A 128 -4.13 -4.39 23.54
N PRO A 129 -5.23 -5.14 23.72
CA PRO A 129 -5.71 -5.53 25.05
C PRO A 129 -4.69 -6.39 25.79
#